data_9b972feb776a4b594e6e67e2644700f4
#
_entry.id   9b972feb776a4b594e6e67e2644700f4
#
_cell.length_a   1.000
_cell.length_b   1.000
_cell.length_c   1.000
_cell.angle_alpha   90.00
_cell.angle_beta   90.00
_cell.angle_gamma   90.00
#
_symmetry.space_group_name_H-M   'P 1'
#
loop_
_entity.id
_entity.type
_entity.pdbx_description
1 polymer ?
#
loop_
_entity_poly.entity_id
_entity_poly.type
_entity_poly.pdbx_seq_one_letter_code
_entity_poly.pdbx_strand_id
1 'polypeptide(L)'
;MQYVPRHWPAEKAKGKEGVIILFYVAHKYQGNPKNIVRAKKITHDLQVSDKENSYLCPLLALSHLKYGELGFDEELDICIDMLQMCDCLIVASEISPGVQREIDFANLVGMEVFDLAEKYREI
;
A
#
# COMPACT_ATOMS: atom_id res chain seq x y z
N MET A 1 15.34 -10.71 -9.78
CA MET A 1 15.83 -9.73 -8.82
C MET A 1 14.92 -8.50 -8.79
N GLN A 2 14.65 -8.02 -7.63
CA GLN A 2 13.79 -6.84 -7.49
C GLN A 2 14.57 -5.57 -7.72
N TYR A 3 14.00 -4.66 -8.49
CA TYR A 3 14.57 -3.33 -8.61
C TYR A 3 14.02 -2.45 -7.50
N VAL A 4 14.90 -1.90 -6.69
CA VAL A 4 14.53 -0.91 -5.68
C VAL A 4 15.11 0.42 -6.15
N PRO A 5 14.27 1.43 -6.40
CA PRO A 5 14.77 2.74 -6.84
C PRO A 5 15.78 3.30 -5.85
N ARG A 6 16.72 4.08 -6.35
CA ARG A 6 17.78 4.68 -5.55
C ARG A 6 17.24 5.51 -4.39
N HIS A 7 16.10 6.16 -4.59
CA HIS A 7 15.45 6.97 -3.56
C HIS A 7 14.19 6.28 -3.06
N TRP A 8 14.35 5.03 -2.69
CA TRP A 8 13.26 4.22 -2.17
C TRP A 8 12.66 4.85 -0.91
N PRO A 9 11.34 4.74 -0.72
CA PRO A 9 10.67 5.34 0.45
C PRO A 9 11.33 5.03 1.79
N ALA A 10 11.81 3.80 1.97
CA ALA A 10 12.45 3.39 3.22
C ALA A 10 13.67 4.24 3.55
N GLU A 11 14.49 4.56 2.55
CA GLU A 11 15.66 5.42 2.77
C GLU A 11 15.27 6.84 3.13
N LYS A 12 14.25 7.37 2.46
CA LYS A 12 13.76 8.72 2.75
C LYS A 12 13.09 8.81 4.10
N ALA A 13 12.36 7.75 4.48
CA ALA A 13 11.61 7.73 5.72
C ALA A 13 12.49 7.41 6.93
N LYS A 14 13.70 6.91 6.71
CA LYS A 14 14.65 6.61 7.79
C LYS A 14 15.17 7.90 8.40
N GLY A 15 14.34 8.57 9.18
CA GLY A 15 14.76 9.78 9.87
C GLY A 15 15.51 9.50 11.16
N LYS A 16 15.35 8.30 11.74
CA LYS A 16 15.93 7.95 13.03
C LYS A 16 16.41 6.51 13.01
N GLU A 17 17.64 6.32 13.46
CA GLU A 17 18.21 5.00 13.62
C GLU A 17 17.38 4.18 14.60
N GLY A 18 17.13 2.91 14.26
CA GLY A 18 16.40 1.99 15.13
C GLY A 18 14.89 2.10 15.06
N VAL A 19 14.34 3.02 14.23
CA VAL A 19 12.90 3.17 14.07
C VAL A 19 12.43 2.32 12.89
N ILE A 20 11.42 1.48 13.14
CA ILE A 20 10.77 0.69 12.09
C ILE A 20 9.69 1.56 11.45
N ILE A 21 9.72 1.64 10.13
CA ILE A 21 8.70 2.33 9.36
C ILE A 21 7.67 1.31 8.90
N LEU A 22 6.40 1.61 9.11
CA LEU A 22 5.30 0.79 8.61
C LEU A 22 4.70 1.46 7.38
N PHE A 23 4.85 0.78 6.24
CA PHE A 23 4.33 1.26 4.95
C PHE A 23 3.00 0.60 4.65
N TYR A 24 2.04 1.40 4.19
CA TYR A 24 0.77 0.91 3.70
C TYR A 24 0.86 0.82 2.17
N VAL A 25 0.63 -0.35 1.61
CA VAL A 25 0.72 -0.57 0.17
C VAL A 25 -0.69 -0.55 -0.41
N ALA A 26 -1.03 0.56 -1.06
CA ALA A 26 -2.34 0.75 -1.69
C ALA A 26 -2.31 0.22 -3.12
N HIS A 27 -3.27 -0.64 -3.44
CA HIS A 27 -3.43 -1.21 -4.77
C HIS A 27 -4.92 -1.34 -5.07
N LYS A 28 -5.32 -1.04 -6.30
CA LYS A 28 -6.72 -1.19 -6.72
C LYS A 28 -7.16 -2.65 -6.63
N TYR A 29 -8.44 -2.87 -6.35
CA TYR A 29 -9.02 -4.20 -6.39
C TYR A 29 -10.14 -4.28 -7.43
N GLN A 30 -11.22 -3.55 -7.22
CA GLN A 30 -12.36 -3.47 -8.14
C GLN A 30 -12.92 -4.85 -8.51
N GLY A 31 -12.82 -5.81 -7.57
CA GLY A 31 -13.34 -7.15 -7.75
C GLY A 31 -12.55 -8.05 -8.70
N ASN A 32 -11.39 -7.60 -9.18
CA ASN A 32 -10.57 -8.38 -10.10
C ASN A 32 -9.50 -9.17 -9.35
N PRO A 33 -9.59 -10.52 -9.32
CA PRO A 33 -8.61 -11.34 -8.60
C PRO A 33 -7.16 -11.14 -9.07
N LYS A 34 -6.95 -10.71 -10.31
CA LYS A 34 -5.61 -10.42 -10.82
C LYS A 34 -4.95 -9.29 -10.02
N ASN A 35 -5.74 -8.36 -9.50
CA ASN A 35 -5.21 -7.27 -8.69
C ASN A 35 -4.69 -7.77 -7.35
N ILE A 36 -5.30 -8.80 -6.78
CA ILE A 36 -4.80 -9.42 -5.55
C ILE A 36 -3.45 -10.09 -5.82
N VAL A 37 -3.34 -10.82 -6.94
CA VAL A 37 -2.09 -11.48 -7.32
C VAL A 37 -0.97 -10.45 -7.51
N ARG A 38 -1.27 -9.34 -8.18
CA ARG A 38 -0.30 -8.26 -8.40
C ARG A 38 0.11 -7.62 -7.08
N ALA A 39 -0.86 -7.29 -6.23
CA ALA A 39 -0.60 -6.69 -4.93
C ALA A 39 0.27 -7.61 -4.07
N LYS A 40 0.02 -8.90 -4.11
CA LYS A 40 0.81 -9.88 -3.38
C LYS A 40 2.26 -9.88 -3.85
N LYS A 41 2.48 -9.90 -5.17
CA LYS A 41 3.83 -9.88 -5.71
C LYS A 41 4.57 -8.60 -5.34
N ILE A 42 3.92 -7.46 -5.51
CA ILE A 42 4.53 -6.16 -5.20
C ILE A 42 4.89 -6.08 -3.72
N THR A 43 3.97 -6.42 -2.84
CA THR A 43 4.20 -6.36 -1.39
C THR A 43 5.32 -7.31 -0.98
N HIS A 44 5.33 -8.51 -1.54
CA HIS A 44 6.41 -9.48 -1.32
C HIS A 44 7.76 -8.89 -1.73
N ASP A 45 7.83 -8.33 -2.93
CA ASP A 45 9.08 -7.79 -3.47
C ASP A 45 9.59 -6.63 -2.64
N LEU A 46 8.70 -5.75 -2.20
CA LEU A 46 9.05 -4.63 -1.33
C LEU A 46 9.62 -5.13 0.00
N GLN A 47 8.93 -6.06 0.63
CA GLN A 47 9.33 -6.57 1.94
C GLN A 47 10.67 -7.31 1.88
N VAL A 48 10.87 -8.11 0.84
CA VAL A 48 12.13 -8.86 0.69
C VAL A 48 13.30 -7.91 0.41
N SER A 49 13.05 -6.82 -0.30
CA SER A 49 14.07 -5.82 -0.60
C SER A 49 14.40 -4.93 0.60
N ASP A 50 13.50 -4.85 1.58
CA ASP A 50 13.67 -3.99 2.75
C ASP A 50 13.25 -4.76 3.99
N LYS A 51 14.22 -5.41 4.63
CA LYS A 51 13.97 -6.24 5.80
C LYS A 51 13.93 -5.47 7.10
N GLU A 52 14.26 -4.18 7.07
CA GLU A 52 14.29 -3.35 8.25
C GLU A 52 12.96 -2.70 8.58
N ASN A 53 12.08 -2.62 7.59
CA ASN A 53 10.76 -2.00 7.74
C ASN A 53 9.65 -2.99 7.43
N SER A 54 8.41 -2.60 7.66
CA SER A 54 7.25 -3.49 7.50
C SER A 54 6.30 -2.94 6.44
N TYR A 55 5.68 -3.84 5.70
CA TYR A 55 4.79 -3.49 4.60
C TYR A 55 3.44 -4.17 4.81
N LEU A 56 2.39 -3.37 4.90
CA LEU A 56 1.02 -3.82 5.09
C LEU A 56 0.20 -3.53 3.83
N CYS A 57 -0.37 -4.57 3.23
CA CYS A 57 -1.25 -4.41 2.09
C CYS A 57 -2.67 -4.81 2.49
N PRO A 58 -3.65 -3.91 2.46
CA PRO A 58 -5.01 -4.22 2.89
C PRO A 58 -5.67 -5.30 2.05
N LEU A 59 -5.38 -5.37 0.75
CA LEU A 59 -5.93 -6.43 -0.10
C LEU A 59 -5.54 -7.82 0.40
N LEU A 60 -4.33 -7.95 0.91
CA LEU A 60 -3.86 -9.23 1.45
C LEU A 60 -4.41 -9.48 2.85
N ALA A 61 -4.43 -8.44 3.67
CA ALA A 61 -4.94 -8.54 5.03
C ALA A 61 -6.42 -8.91 5.05
N LEU A 62 -7.19 -8.45 4.07
CA LEU A 62 -8.63 -8.70 3.96
C LEU A 62 -8.97 -9.76 2.93
N SER A 63 -7.99 -10.54 2.46
CA SER A 63 -8.19 -11.53 1.40
C SER A 63 -9.12 -12.69 1.81
N HIS A 64 -9.41 -12.82 3.10
CA HIS A 64 -10.38 -13.79 3.61
C HIS A 64 -11.83 -13.37 3.34
N LEU A 65 -12.07 -12.12 2.95
CA LEU A 65 -13.40 -11.63 2.61
C LEU A 65 -13.65 -11.81 1.12
N LYS A 66 -14.91 -12.13 0.80
CA LYS A 66 -15.33 -12.18 -0.60
C LYS A 66 -15.66 -10.79 -1.08
N TYR A 67 -15.41 -10.52 -2.35
CA TYR A 67 -15.75 -9.24 -2.95
C TYR A 67 -17.25 -8.99 -2.80
N GLY A 68 -17.60 -7.83 -2.26
CA GLY A 68 -19.00 -7.45 -2.06
C GLY A 68 -19.64 -8.02 -0.80
N GLU A 69 -18.91 -8.80 0.00
CA GLU A 69 -19.42 -9.32 1.27
C GLU A 69 -19.67 -8.19 2.27
N LEU A 70 -18.83 -7.15 2.23
CA LEU A 70 -19.05 -5.90 2.92
C LEU A 70 -19.34 -4.82 1.88
N GLY A 71 -20.04 -3.77 2.28
CA GLY A 71 -20.25 -2.61 1.41
C GLY A 71 -18.93 -1.90 1.14
N PHE A 72 -18.87 -1.14 0.04
CA PHE A 72 -17.67 -0.41 -0.33
C PHE A 72 -17.20 0.52 0.80
N ASP A 73 -18.12 1.28 1.38
CA ASP A 73 -17.76 2.22 2.45
C ASP A 73 -17.30 1.50 3.70
N GLU A 74 -17.92 0.37 4.06
CA GLU A 74 -17.53 -0.42 5.23
C GLU A 74 -16.11 -0.97 5.07
N GLU A 75 -15.81 -1.52 3.90
CA GLU A 75 -14.50 -2.07 3.60
C GLU A 75 -13.44 -0.97 3.58
N LEU A 76 -13.79 0.18 3.01
CA LEU A 76 -12.88 1.33 2.96
C LEU A 76 -12.60 1.87 4.37
N ASP A 77 -13.59 1.89 5.25
CA ASP A 77 -13.39 2.32 6.64
C ASP A 77 -12.36 1.42 7.34
N ILE A 78 -12.42 0.11 7.10
CA ILE A 78 -11.43 -0.82 7.65
C ILE A 78 -10.04 -0.51 7.09
N CYS A 79 -9.95 -0.24 5.80
CA CYS A 79 -8.67 0.12 5.17
C CYS A 79 -8.11 1.42 5.75
N ILE A 80 -8.95 2.42 5.96
CA ILE A 80 -8.51 3.70 6.55
C ILE A 80 -8.05 3.48 8.00
N ASP A 81 -8.72 2.62 8.75
CA ASP A 81 -8.27 2.28 10.10
C ASP A 81 -6.86 1.67 10.09
N MET A 82 -6.59 0.79 9.14
CA MET A 82 -5.25 0.23 8.97
C MET A 82 -4.24 1.30 8.57
N LEU A 83 -4.63 2.18 7.64
CA LEU A 83 -3.78 3.26 7.16
C LEU A 83 -3.37 4.19 8.31
N GLN A 84 -4.27 4.46 9.24
CA GLN A 84 -3.99 5.28 10.41
C GLN A 84 -2.85 4.74 11.27
N MET A 85 -2.63 3.43 11.22
CA MET A 85 -1.55 2.80 11.99
C MET A 85 -0.21 2.84 11.26
N CYS A 86 -0.20 3.28 10.02
CA CYS A 86 0.99 3.29 9.19
C CYS A 86 1.68 4.65 9.20
N ASP A 87 2.94 4.66 8.82
CA ASP A 87 3.74 5.88 8.78
C ASP A 87 3.74 6.54 7.40
N CYS A 88 3.64 5.73 6.36
CA CYS A 88 3.73 6.20 4.98
C CYS A 88 2.77 5.42 4.10
N LEU A 89 2.31 6.06 3.02
CA LEU A 89 1.47 5.43 2.01
C LEU A 89 2.26 5.23 0.72
N ILE A 90 2.23 4.02 0.18
CA ILE A 90 2.78 3.70 -1.14
C ILE A 90 1.60 3.44 -2.08
N VAL A 91 1.55 4.16 -3.19
CA VAL A 91 0.57 3.91 -4.26
C VAL A 91 1.23 3.01 -5.28
N ALA A 92 0.75 1.78 -5.40
CA ALA A 92 1.40 0.72 -6.17
C ALA A 92 0.60 0.29 -7.41
N SER A 93 -0.44 1.03 -7.77
CA SER A 93 -1.26 0.74 -8.95
C SER A 93 -1.86 2.02 -9.49
N GLU A 94 -2.59 1.89 -10.59
CA GLU A 94 -3.47 2.96 -11.06
C GLU A 94 -4.46 3.31 -9.96
N ILE A 95 -4.90 4.57 -9.94
CA ILE A 95 -5.73 5.09 -8.86
C ILE A 95 -7.21 4.73 -9.11
N SER A 96 -7.75 3.86 -8.26
CA SER A 96 -9.17 3.58 -8.20
C SER A 96 -9.85 4.55 -7.23
N PRO A 97 -11.20 4.58 -7.17
CA PRO A 97 -11.89 5.41 -6.17
C PRO A 97 -11.44 5.11 -4.73
N GLY A 98 -11.21 3.84 -4.41
CA GLY A 98 -10.72 3.47 -3.07
C GLY A 98 -9.31 3.98 -2.80
N VAL A 99 -8.41 3.80 -3.75
CA VAL A 99 -7.04 4.30 -3.63
C VAL A 99 -7.02 5.82 -3.50
N GLN A 100 -7.89 6.51 -4.26
CA GLN A 100 -7.99 7.98 -4.15
C GLN A 100 -8.40 8.39 -2.74
N ARG A 101 -9.35 7.69 -2.14
CA ARG A 101 -9.79 7.98 -0.77
C ARG A 101 -8.66 7.79 0.24
N GLU A 102 -7.82 6.78 0.04
CA GLU A 102 -6.65 6.55 0.87
C GLU A 102 -5.62 7.68 0.71
N ILE A 103 -5.39 8.12 -0.52
CA ILE A 103 -4.49 9.25 -0.79
C ILE A 103 -5.03 10.52 -0.13
N ASP A 104 -6.32 10.79 -0.27
CA ASP A 104 -6.95 11.97 0.32
C ASP A 104 -6.79 11.98 1.84
N PHE A 105 -6.99 10.82 2.47
CA PHE A 105 -6.80 10.70 3.91
C PHE A 105 -5.34 10.97 4.30
N ALA A 106 -4.38 10.37 3.59
CA ALA A 106 -2.97 10.56 3.86
C ALA A 106 -2.59 12.04 3.77
N ASN A 107 -3.07 12.72 2.74
CA ASN A 107 -2.82 14.15 2.57
C ASN A 107 -3.45 14.97 3.69
N LEU A 108 -4.64 14.58 4.13
CA LEU A 108 -5.35 15.30 5.21
C LEU A 108 -4.57 15.25 6.52
N VAL A 109 -3.96 14.13 6.84
CA VAL A 109 -3.22 13.96 8.10
C VAL A 109 -1.73 14.24 7.98
N GLY A 110 -1.26 14.66 6.81
CA GLY A 110 0.14 14.99 6.61
C GLY A 110 1.06 13.77 6.46
N MET A 111 0.49 12.62 6.10
CA MET A 111 1.25 11.40 5.87
C MET A 111 1.99 11.49 4.53
N GLU A 112 3.24 11.05 4.50
CA GLU A 112 4.01 11.04 3.26
C GLU A 112 3.47 9.98 2.30
N VAL A 113 3.33 10.37 1.02
CA VAL A 113 2.80 9.51 -0.04
C VAL A 113 3.88 9.31 -1.09
N PHE A 114 4.17 8.05 -1.40
CA PHE A 114 5.12 7.68 -2.45
C PHE A 114 4.35 7.02 -3.58
N ASP A 115 4.34 7.66 -4.74
CA ASP A 115 3.65 7.11 -5.91
C ASP A 115 4.62 6.26 -6.72
N LEU A 116 4.43 4.95 -6.65
CA LEU A 116 5.23 3.97 -7.40
C LEU A 116 4.42 3.31 -8.51
N ALA A 117 3.25 3.86 -8.83
CA ALA A 117 2.36 3.27 -9.84
C ALA A 117 3.05 3.13 -11.20
N GLU A 118 3.89 4.09 -11.57
CA GLU A 118 4.63 4.05 -12.81
C GLU A 118 5.48 2.80 -12.93
N LYS A 119 6.19 2.47 -11.85
CA LYS A 119 7.05 1.28 -11.81
C LYS A 119 6.26 -0.01 -11.85
N TYR A 120 5.10 -0.05 -11.21
CA TYR A 120 4.29 -1.25 -11.09
C TYR A 120 3.09 -1.27 -12.04
N ARG A 121 3.12 -0.38 -13.03
CA ARG A 121 2.06 -0.35 -14.03
C ARG A 121 2.01 -1.66 -14.78
N GLU A 122 0.81 -2.13 -15.06
CA GLU A 122 0.60 -3.31 -15.87
C GLU A 122 1.02 -3.05 -17.30
N ILE A 123 1.77 -3.99 -17.84
CA ILE A 123 2.25 -3.90 -19.21
C ILE A 123 1.37 -4.73 -20.12
#